data_af26ee689669ab1616d0ce7a8792c3f0
#
_entry.id   af26ee689669ab1616d0ce7a8792c3f0
#
_cell.length_a   1.000
_cell.length_b   1.000
_cell.length_c   1.000
_cell.angle_alpha   90.00
_cell.angle_beta   90.00
_cell.angle_gamma   90.00
#
_symmetry.space_group_name_H-M   'P 1'
#
loop_
_entity.id
_entity.type
_entity.pdbx_description
1 polymer ?
#
loop_
_entity_poly.entity_id
_entity_poly.type
_entity_poly.pdbx_seq_one_letter_code
_entity_poly.pdbx_strand_id
1 'polypeptide(L)'
;MVYGTVFYVEKLVERYFSALREVAALQQPDKPADDSTSACSGESVSAQATSAETLSGIDPNNTTLLTTVEQHAPLQAWFSARKIEARFDYALVDTSGFFDDAARMLGEGHALYAELIDRVRFAYRKSHGWINLELGNLSQKDAQAINTLCRQLYSHTFFARYHYQKPEKIVRLTLQTAPAVRQFFEGGWLEWYAFIELLTQLRQRGRPASCARSVKVVFPNEDLHELDVIALPEGQAPICIECKSGEFRRDIDKYLRLRKRLG
;
A
#
# COMPACT_ATOMS: atom_id res chain seq x y z
N MET A 1 6.22 -19.08 -11.09
CA MET A 1 4.99 -18.43 -11.58
C MET A 1 4.45 -17.56 -10.45
N VAL A 2 4.86 -16.30 -10.43
CA VAL A 2 4.37 -15.31 -9.45
C VAL A 2 3.52 -14.35 -10.27
N TYR A 3 2.27 -14.73 -10.48
CA TYR A 3 1.32 -13.87 -11.15
C TYR A 3 0.13 -13.68 -10.22
N GLY A 4 -0.05 -12.49 -9.69
CA GLY A 4 -1.42 -12.25 -9.37
C GLY A 4 -1.78 -11.23 -8.32
N THR A 5 -0.91 -10.76 -7.45
CA THR A 5 -1.42 -9.98 -6.32
C THR A 5 -1.37 -8.47 -6.57
N VAL A 6 -0.37 -7.98 -7.28
CA VAL A 6 -0.19 -6.54 -7.52
C VAL A 6 -1.15 -5.99 -8.59
N PHE A 7 -1.45 -6.78 -9.63
CA PHE A 7 -2.31 -6.33 -10.74
C PHE A 7 -3.81 -6.27 -10.45
N TYR A 8 -4.24 -6.67 -9.25
CA TYR A 8 -5.67 -6.73 -8.91
C TYR A 8 -6.14 -5.67 -7.93
N VAL A 9 -5.26 -4.82 -7.39
CA VAL A 9 -5.68 -3.78 -6.44
C VAL A 9 -6.70 -2.85 -7.08
N GLU A 10 -6.44 -2.37 -8.28
CA GLU A 10 -7.38 -1.52 -9.03
C GLU A 10 -8.72 -2.23 -9.22
N LYS A 11 -8.72 -3.45 -9.76
CA LYS A 11 -9.93 -4.25 -9.97
C LYS A 11 -10.63 -4.62 -8.66
N LEU A 12 -9.88 -4.86 -7.59
CA LEU A 12 -10.43 -5.15 -6.27
C LEU A 12 -11.15 -3.91 -5.71
N VAL A 13 -10.53 -2.75 -5.81
CA VAL A 13 -11.10 -1.47 -5.39
C VAL A 13 -12.32 -1.12 -6.24
N GLU A 14 -12.28 -1.32 -7.56
CA GLU A 14 -13.44 -1.15 -8.44
C GLU A 14 -14.61 -2.05 -8.05
N ARG A 15 -14.36 -3.34 -7.81
CA ARG A 15 -15.38 -4.30 -7.36
C ARG A 15 -15.98 -3.90 -6.02
N TYR A 16 -15.14 -3.46 -5.07
CA TYR A 16 -15.58 -2.99 -3.77
C TYR A 16 -16.57 -1.82 -3.90
N PHE A 17 -16.22 -0.77 -4.64
CA PHE A 17 -17.09 0.38 -4.83
C PHE A 17 -18.31 0.07 -5.70
N SER A 18 -18.25 -0.91 -6.60
CA SER A 18 -19.42 -1.39 -7.35
C SER A 18 -20.40 -2.11 -6.43
N ALA A 19 -19.93 -3.02 -5.60
CA ALA A 19 -20.75 -3.72 -4.61
C ALA A 19 -21.42 -2.75 -3.62
N LEU A 20 -20.70 -1.73 -3.15
CA LEU A 20 -21.28 -0.70 -2.29
C LEU A 20 -22.40 0.09 -2.98
N ARG A 21 -22.27 0.40 -4.27
CA ARG A 21 -23.34 1.08 -5.05
C ARG A 21 -24.56 0.21 -5.17
N GLU A 22 -24.41 -1.09 -5.39
CA GLU A 22 -25.52 -2.04 -5.45
C GLU A 22 -26.26 -2.13 -4.11
N VAL A 23 -25.53 -2.22 -3.00
CA VAL A 23 -26.11 -2.23 -1.64
C VAL A 23 -26.85 -0.92 -1.36
N ALA A 24 -26.27 0.23 -1.70
CA ALA A 24 -26.90 1.53 -1.52
C ALA A 24 -28.17 1.69 -2.37
N ALA A 25 -28.19 1.14 -3.60
CA ALA A 25 -29.37 1.14 -4.46
C ALA A 25 -30.51 0.27 -3.89
N LEU A 26 -30.18 -0.85 -3.24
CA LEU A 26 -31.16 -1.73 -2.59
C LEU A 26 -31.72 -1.16 -1.27
N GLN A 27 -31.04 -0.18 -0.68
CA GLN A 27 -31.44 0.44 0.59
C GLN A 27 -32.22 1.75 0.41
N GLN A 28 -32.46 2.20 -0.81
CA GLN A 28 -33.34 3.35 -1.05
C GLN A 28 -34.80 2.87 -0.89
N PRO A 29 -35.56 3.32 0.12
CA PRO A 29 -36.98 3.08 0.18
C PRO A 29 -37.64 3.85 -0.96
N ASP A 30 -38.63 3.22 -1.61
CA ASP A 30 -39.53 3.84 -2.59
C ASP A 30 -40.02 5.18 -2.04
N LYS A 31 -39.70 6.25 -2.73
CA LYS A 31 -40.05 7.62 -2.35
C LYS A 31 -41.56 7.80 -2.66
N PRO A 32 -42.43 8.03 -1.67
CA PRO A 32 -43.68 8.72 -1.95
C PRO A 32 -43.36 10.21 -2.13
N ALA A 33 -43.84 10.79 -3.17
CA ALA A 33 -43.88 12.24 -3.33
C ALA A 33 -44.84 12.83 -2.27
N ASP A 34 -44.37 13.78 -1.46
CA ASP A 34 -45.11 15.01 -1.24
C ASP A 34 -44.36 16.00 -0.34
N ASP A 35 -44.40 17.16 -0.69
CA ASP A 35 -44.36 18.54 -0.33
C ASP A 35 -44.22 18.93 1.18
N SER A 36 -43.57 20.09 1.32
CA SER A 36 -43.64 21.15 2.32
C SER A 36 -42.55 21.28 3.41
N THR A 37 -41.74 22.35 3.14
CA THR A 37 -41.21 23.39 4.08
C THR A 37 -41.29 23.12 5.59
N SER A 38 -40.12 23.20 6.25
CA SER A 38 -39.91 24.14 7.38
C SER A 38 -38.44 24.19 7.79
N ALA A 39 -37.95 25.44 7.96
CA ALA A 39 -36.63 25.75 8.47
C ALA A 39 -36.56 25.51 9.98
N CYS A 40 -35.42 24.96 10.46
CA CYS A 40 -34.92 25.25 11.81
C CYS A 40 -33.38 25.16 11.81
N SER A 41 -32.78 26.27 12.14
CA SER A 41 -31.39 26.53 12.46
C SER A 41 -30.94 25.81 13.74
N GLY A 42 -29.72 25.27 13.73
CA GLY A 42 -29.09 24.75 14.95
C GLY A 42 -27.62 24.36 14.68
N GLU A 43 -26.72 25.14 15.23
CA GLU A 43 -25.27 25.04 15.18
C GLU A 43 -24.73 23.68 15.63
N SER A 44 -23.97 23.00 14.73
CA SER A 44 -22.93 21.99 15.08
C SER A 44 -21.99 21.73 13.90
N VAL A 45 -21.35 22.77 13.34
CA VAL A 45 -20.62 22.66 12.05
C VAL A 45 -19.09 22.70 12.20
N SER A 46 -18.50 22.84 13.41
CA SER A 46 -17.05 23.08 13.48
C SER A 46 -16.15 21.84 13.62
N ALA A 47 -16.65 20.72 14.14
CA ALA A 47 -15.81 19.53 14.36
C ALA A 47 -15.75 18.59 13.13
N GLN A 48 -16.80 18.57 12.30
CA GLN A 48 -16.84 17.71 11.10
C GLN A 48 -16.06 18.30 9.92
N ALA A 49 -15.99 19.63 9.78
CA ALA A 49 -15.25 20.27 8.71
C ALA A 49 -13.73 20.05 8.82
N THR A 50 -13.18 20.09 10.04
CA THR A 50 -11.74 19.88 10.28
C THR A 50 -11.30 18.43 9.98
N SER A 51 -12.14 17.45 10.28
CA SER A 51 -11.84 16.05 9.98
C SER A 51 -11.92 15.72 8.47
N ALA A 52 -12.87 16.31 7.75
CA ALA A 52 -13.02 16.14 6.32
C ALA A 52 -11.84 16.74 5.53
N GLU A 53 -11.34 17.90 5.93
CA GLU A 53 -10.15 18.51 5.31
C GLU A 53 -8.89 17.67 5.54
N THR A 54 -8.70 17.12 6.73
CA THR A 54 -7.55 16.25 7.05
C THR A 54 -7.58 14.95 6.25
N LEU A 55 -8.76 14.40 5.97
CA LEU A 55 -8.92 13.16 5.20
C LEU A 55 -8.93 13.39 3.67
N SER A 56 -9.12 14.62 3.20
CA SER A 56 -9.13 14.94 1.77
C SER A 56 -7.73 15.17 1.18
N GLY A 57 -6.72 15.42 2.02
CA GLY A 57 -5.34 15.71 1.63
C GLY A 57 -4.51 14.50 1.20
N ILE A 58 -5.15 13.42 0.71
CA ILE A 58 -4.43 12.21 0.27
C ILE A 58 -3.51 12.53 -0.91
N ASP A 59 -2.20 12.41 -0.71
CA ASP A 59 -1.21 12.49 -1.77
C ASP A 59 -0.52 11.14 -1.98
N PRO A 60 -0.87 10.40 -3.05
CA PRO A 60 -0.23 9.13 -3.35
C PRO A 60 1.25 9.26 -3.76
N ASN A 61 1.75 10.48 -3.98
CA ASN A 61 3.15 10.72 -4.30
C ASN A 61 4.01 10.99 -3.06
N ASN A 62 3.38 11.17 -1.90
CA ASN A 62 4.08 11.34 -0.63
C ASN A 62 3.29 10.69 0.50
N THR A 63 3.48 9.38 0.69
CA THR A 63 2.76 8.62 1.70
C THR A 63 3.20 8.96 3.13
N THR A 64 4.35 9.62 3.31
CA THR A 64 4.82 10.09 4.61
C THR A 64 3.85 11.08 5.26
N LEU A 65 3.17 11.91 4.45
CA LEU A 65 2.16 12.86 4.94
C LEU A 65 0.94 12.18 5.56
N LEU A 66 0.76 10.88 5.31
CA LEU A 66 -0.34 10.08 5.85
C LEU A 66 0.03 9.34 7.15
N THR A 67 1.25 9.55 7.65
CA THR A 67 1.75 8.91 8.87
C THR A 67 1.64 9.89 10.05
N THR A 68 0.42 10.36 10.32
CA THR A 68 0.15 11.27 11.44
C THR A 68 -0.96 10.76 12.34
N VAL A 69 -0.96 11.20 13.59
CA VAL A 69 -1.99 10.83 14.58
C VAL A 69 -3.38 11.29 14.12
N GLU A 70 -3.47 12.47 13.54
CA GLU A 70 -4.72 13.06 13.07
C GLU A 70 -5.29 12.24 11.91
N GLN A 71 -4.44 11.86 10.97
CA GLN A 71 -4.84 11.06 9.81
C GLN A 71 -5.28 9.65 10.22
N HIS A 72 -4.69 9.06 11.25
CA HIS A 72 -5.05 7.75 11.76
C HIS A 72 -6.19 7.76 12.79
N ALA A 73 -6.60 8.93 13.30
CA ALA A 73 -7.63 9.02 14.34
C ALA A 73 -8.95 8.29 13.99
N PRO A 74 -9.50 8.38 12.77
CA PRO A 74 -10.71 7.63 12.40
C PRO A 74 -10.51 6.11 12.44
N LEU A 75 -9.37 5.60 11.94
CA LEU A 75 -9.03 4.18 12.04
C LEU A 75 -8.87 3.76 13.51
N GLN A 76 -8.18 4.55 14.33
CA GLN A 76 -8.01 4.29 15.76
C GLN A 76 -9.37 4.19 16.47
N ALA A 77 -10.28 5.12 16.20
CA ALA A 77 -11.63 5.12 16.75
C ALA A 77 -12.42 3.87 16.28
N TRP A 78 -12.29 3.51 15.00
CA TRP A 78 -12.96 2.34 14.43
C TRP A 78 -12.49 1.03 15.07
N PHE A 79 -11.17 0.85 15.30
CA PHE A 79 -10.62 -0.30 16.01
C PHE A 79 -11.05 -0.32 17.48
N SER A 80 -10.98 0.82 18.18
CA SER A 80 -11.34 0.94 19.59
C SER A 80 -12.80 0.59 19.83
N ALA A 81 -13.72 1.00 18.97
CA ALA A 81 -15.14 0.65 19.03
C ALA A 81 -15.39 -0.87 18.96
N ARG A 82 -14.43 -1.63 18.40
CA ARG A 82 -14.45 -3.09 18.28
C ARG A 82 -13.60 -3.81 19.33
N LYS A 83 -13.07 -3.07 20.29
CA LYS A 83 -12.14 -3.58 21.32
C LYS A 83 -10.87 -4.19 20.73
N ILE A 84 -10.44 -3.71 19.57
CA ILE A 84 -9.20 -4.09 18.92
C ILE A 84 -8.16 -3.03 19.27
N GLU A 85 -7.03 -3.46 19.83
CA GLU A 85 -5.88 -2.57 20.03
C GLU A 85 -5.13 -2.44 18.70
N ALA A 86 -4.99 -1.21 18.20
CA ALA A 86 -4.22 -0.93 16.98
C ALA A 86 -2.99 -0.08 17.33
N ARG A 87 -1.85 -0.45 16.77
CA ARG A 87 -0.57 0.24 16.92
C ARG A 87 -0.09 0.67 15.55
N PHE A 88 0.00 1.99 15.36
CA PHE A 88 0.53 2.61 14.15
C PHE A 88 2.01 2.93 14.37
N ASP A 89 2.81 2.71 13.32
CA ASP A 89 4.21 3.12 13.34
C ASP A 89 4.33 4.53 12.77
N TYR A 90 4.73 5.47 13.63
CA TYR A 90 4.97 6.86 13.27
C TYR A 90 6.44 7.16 13.00
N ALA A 91 7.32 6.16 13.03
CA ALA A 91 8.71 6.32 12.64
C ALA A 91 8.80 6.58 11.14
N LEU A 92 9.31 7.74 10.78
CA LEU A 92 9.50 8.13 9.39
C LEU A 92 10.71 7.39 8.83
N VAL A 93 10.47 6.54 7.83
CA VAL A 93 11.53 5.80 7.13
C VAL A 93 12.14 6.66 6.03
N ASP A 94 11.31 7.43 5.35
CA ASP A 94 11.71 8.26 4.21
C ASP A 94 10.90 9.54 4.17
N THR A 95 11.57 10.66 4.32
CA THR A 95 10.96 12.00 4.27
C THR A 95 11.05 12.64 2.89
N SER A 96 11.80 12.04 1.96
CA SER A 96 12.03 12.57 0.61
C SER A 96 11.18 11.92 -0.48
N GLY A 97 10.38 10.89 -0.13
CA GLY A 97 9.54 10.15 -1.09
C GLY A 97 10.29 9.08 -1.89
N PHE A 98 11.55 8.79 -1.58
CA PHE A 98 12.34 7.81 -2.34
C PHE A 98 11.78 6.40 -2.28
N PHE A 99 11.19 6.00 -1.15
CA PHE A 99 10.54 4.69 -1.03
C PHE A 99 9.25 4.63 -1.85
N ASP A 100 8.48 5.71 -1.91
CA ASP A 100 7.29 5.82 -2.75
C ASP A 100 7.66 5.66 -4.22
N ASP A 101 8.68 6.39 -4.70
CA ASP A 101 9.17 6.31 -6.07
C ASP A 101 9.70 4.91 -6.41
N ALA A 102 10.50 4.32 -5.52
CA ALA A 102 11.05 2.99 -5.71
C ALA A 102 9.95 1.92 -5.78
N ALA A 103 8.96 1.98 -4.89
CA ALA A 103 7.83 1.06 -4.88
C ALA A 103 7.00 1.16 -6.16
N ARG A 104 6.73 2.39 -6.63
CA ARG A 104 6.00 2.66 -7.87
C ARG A 104 6.75 2.08 -9.07
N MET A 105 8.03 2.39 -9.21
CA MET A 105 8.86 1.86 -10.32
C MET A 105 8.87 0.33 -10.35
N LEU A 106 9.04 -0.31 -9.17
CA LEU A 106 9.05 -1.77 -9.06
C LEU A 106 7.68 -2.38 -9.37
N GLY A 107 6.59 -1.76 -8.92
CA GLY A 107 5.23 -2.26 -9.11
C GLY A 107 4.76 -2.13 -10.56
N GLU A 108 4.92 -0.96 -11.17
CA GLU A 108 4.53 -0.71 -12.57
C GLU A 108 5.30 -1.59 -13.55
N GLY A 109 6.58 -1.85 -13.28
CA GLY A 109 7.45 -2.67 -14.13
C GLY A 109 7.67 -4.09 -13.60
N HIS A 110 6.86 -4.59 -12.68
CA HIS A 110 7.12 -5.83 -11.94
C HIS A 110 7.48 -7.03 -12.84
N ALA A 111 6.76 -7.24 -13.95
CA ALA A 111 7.04 -8.38 -14.85
C ALA A 111 8.48 -8.35 -15.41
N LEU A 112 8.99 -7.14 -15.68
CA LEU A 112 10.35 -6.95 -16.18
C LEU A 112 11.39 -7.01 -15.04
N TYR A 113 11.04 -6.55 -13.85
CA TYR A 113 11.96 -6.40 -12.73
C TYR A 113 11.95 -7.56 -11.73
N ALA A 114 11.13 -8.59 -11.98
CA ALA A 114 10.97 -9.75 -11.08
C ALA A 114 12.32 -10.43 -10.77
N GLU A 115 13.18 -10.60 -11.77
CA GLU A 115 14.50 -11.21 -11.57
C GLU A 115 15.40 -10.34 -10.66
N LEU A 116 15.40 -9.03 -10.85
CA LEU A 116 16.12 -8.10 -9.96
C LEU A 116 15.65 -8.24 -8.52
N ILE A 117 14.34 -8.18 -8.31
CA ILE A 117 13.71 -8.28 -6.97
C ILE A 117 14.09 -9.61 -6.31
N ASP A 118 13.95 -10.72 -7.02
CA ASP A 118 14.23 -12.05 -6.50
C ASP A 118 15.72 -12.24 -6.17
N ARG A 119 16.64 -11.73 -7.01
CA ARG A 119 18.09 -11.79 -6.75
C ARG A 119 18.48 -10.97 -5.52
N VAL A 120 17.95 -9.74 -5.39
CA VAL A 120 18.21 -8.90 -4.21
C VAL A 120 17.67 -9.57 -2.95
N ARG A 121 16.42 -10.05 -2.98
CA ARG A 121 15.80 -10.78 -1.87
C ARG A 121 16.57 -12.04 -1.48
N PHE A 122 17.01 -12.82 -2.47
CA PHE A 122 17.84 -14.00 -2.22
C PHE A 122 19.17 -13.64 -1.58
N ALA A 123 19.84 -12.60 -2.08
CA ALA A 123 21.12 -12.14 -1.54
C ALA A 123 20.98 -11.70 -0.07
N TYR A 124 19.95 -10.92 0.28
CA TYR A 124 19.68 -10.55 1.67
C TYR A 124 19.44 -11.77 2.57
N ARG A 125 18.64 -12.76 2.12
CA ARG A 125 18.38 -13.98 2.90
C ARG A 125 19.64 -14.83 3.10
N LYS A 126 20.57 -14.78 2.16
CA LYS A 126 21.85 -15.52 2.22
C LYS A 126 23.00 -14.69 2.78
N SER A 127 22.73 -13.46 3.24
CA SER A 127 23.75 -12.51 3.72
C SER A 127 24.83 -12.21 2.67
N HIS A 128 24.48 -12.24 1.39
CA HIS A 128 25.36 -11.81 0.32
C HIS A 128 25.27 -10.27 0.19
N GLY A 129 26.42 -9.61 0.11
CA GLY A 129 26.49 -8.15 0.01
C GLY A 129 26.40 -7.61 -1.42
N TRP A 130 26.26 -8.47 -2.44
CA TRP A 130 26.25 -8.05 -3.84
C TRP A 130 25.47 -9.01 -4.72
N ILE A 131 25.06 -8.51 -5.89
CA ILE A 131 24.44 -9.29 -6.97
C ILE A 131 24.98 -8.85 -8.34
N ASN A 132 24.87 -9.77 -9.31
CA ASN A 132 25.07 -9.48 -10.73
C ASN A 132 23.77 -9.77 -11.49
N LEU A 133 23.46 -8.91 -12.47
CA LEU A 133 22.35 -9.13 -13.42
C LEU A 133 22.93 -9.22 -14.82
N GLU A 134 22.71 -10.34 -15.47
CA GLU A 134 23.12 -10.59 -16.86
C GLU A 134 21.99 -10.15 -17.79
N LEU A 135 22.21 -9.06 -18.53
CA LEU A 135 21.23 -8.48 -19.43
C LEU A 135 21.44 -8.86 -20.89
N GLY A 136 22.44 -9.70 -21.17
CA GLY A 136 22.85 -10.06 -22.53
C GLY A 136 21.77 -10.78 -23.34
N ASN A 137 20.95 -11.57 -22.69
CA ASN A 137 19.87 -12.35 -23.31
C ASN A 137 18.54 -11.59 -23.47
N LEU A 138 18.47 -10.35 -22.97
CA LEU A 138 17.28 -9.52 -23.05
C LEU A 138 17.27 -8.66 -24.30
N SER A 139 16.07 -8.20 -24.68
CA SER A 139 15.96 -7.16 -25.70
C SER A 139 16.74 -5.91 -25.26
N GLN A 140 17.23 -5.13 -26.24
CA GLN A 140 17.95 -3.89 -25.90
C GLN A 140 17.08 -2.94 -25.07
N LYS A 141 15.78 -2.86 -25.35
CA LYS A 141 14.82 -2.05 -24.61
C LYS A 141 14.72 -2.50 -23.14
N ASP A 142 14.56 -3.80 -22.90
CA ASP A 142 14.42 -4.35 -21.55
C ASP A 142 15.73 -4.22 -20.76
N ALA A 143 16.85 -4.54 -21.38
CA ALA A 143 18.18 -4.35 -20.77
C ALA A 143 18.42 -2.89 -20.37
N GLN A 144 18.03 -1.95 -21.22
CA GLN A 144 18.15 -0.52 -20.94
C GLN A 144 17.19 -0.10 -19.80
N ALA A 145 15.96 -0.61 -19.77
CA ALA A 145 14.99 -0.31 -18.70
C ALA A 145 15.49 -0.81 -17.34
N ILE A 146 15.96 -2.07 -17.25
CA ILE A 146 16.53 -2.62 -16.01
C ILE A 146 17.76 -1.83 -15.56
N ASN A 147 18.67 -1.51 -16.50
CA ASN A 147 19.86 -0.74 -16.18
C ASN A 147 19.52 0.67 -15.68
N THR A 148 18.52 1.33 -16.27
CA THR A 148 18.02 2.64 -15.84
C THR A 148 17.41 2.56 -14.45
N LEU A 149 16.56 1.56 -14.16
CA LEU A 149 16.00 1.34 -12.83
C LEU A 149 17.12 1.13 -11.78
N CYS A 150 18.10 0.26 -12.06
CA CYS A 150 19.21 0.04 -11.12
C CYS A 150 19.99 1.32 -10.82
N ARG A 151 20.20 2.19 -11.82
CA ARG A 151 20.85 3.48 -11.64
C ARG A 151 19.98 4.44 -10.82
N GLN A 152 18.66 4.46 -11.03
CA GLN A 152 17.73 5.29 -10.24
C GLN A 152 17.67 4.81 -8.78
N LEU A 153 17.55 3.50 -8.55
CA LEU A 153 17.60 2.94 -7.19
C LEU A 153 18.95 3.23 -6.50
N TYR A 154 20.05 3.21 -7.25
CA TYR A 154 21.34 3.64 -6.71
C TYR A 154 21.36 5.15 -6.36
N SER A 155 20.82 6.01 -7.20
CA SER A 155 20.73 7.46 -6.91
C SER A 155 19.87 7.77 -5.69
N HIS A 156 18.87 6.92 -5.41
CA HIS A 156 18.01 6.97 -4.22
C HIS A 156 18.58 6.16 -3.04
N THR A 157 19.86 5.78 -3.09
CA THR A 157 20.60 5.08 -2.02
C THR A 157 20.10 3.67 -1.66
N PHE A 158 19.27 3.04 -2.49
CA PHE A 158 18.86 1.63 -2.29
C PHE A 158 20.00 0.64 -2.53
N PHE A 159 21.01 1.02 -3.28
CA PHE A 159 22.24 0.27 -3.46
C PHE A 159 23.45 1.10 -3.01
N ALA A 160 24.42 0.43 -2.38
CA ALA A 160 25.66 1.08 -1.93
C ALA A 160 26.61 1.37 -3.10
N ARG A 161 26.60 0.52 -4.13
CA ARG A 161 27.34 0.71 -5.38
C ARG A 161 26.56 0.18 -6.56
N TYR A 162 26.76 0.84 -7.69
CA TYR A 162 26.25 0.44 -9.00
C TYR A 162 27.36 0.52 -10.03
N HIS A 163 27.52 -0.52 -10.84
CA HIS A 163 28.44 -0.54 -11.97
C HIS A 163 27.83 -1.31 -13.14
N TYR A 164 27.84 -0.72 -14.33
CA TYR A 164 27.40 -1.36 -15.56
C TYR A 164 28.59 -1.68 -16.47
N GLN A 165 28.85 -2.95 -16.68
CA GLN A 165 29.83 -3.44 -17.65
C GLN A 165 29.15 -3.52 -19.04
N LYS A 166 29.38 -2.49 -19.85
CA LYS A 166 28.70 -2.33 -21.14
C LYS A 166 29.03 -3.46 -22.15
N PRO A 167 30.30 -3.92 -22.29
CA PRO A 167 30.62 -5.00 -23.26
C PRO A 167 29.90 -6.30 -22.92
N GLU A 168 29.87 -6.69 -21.66
CA GLU A 168 29.28 -7.94 -21.19
C GLU A 168 27.78 -7.81 -20.89
N LYS A 169 27.24 -6.59 -20.91
CA LYS A 169 25.87 -6.25 -20.50
C LYS A 169 25.54 -6.76 -19.09
N ILE A 170 26.44 -6.58 -18.14
CA ILE A 170 26.27 -7.01 -16.75
C ILE A 170 26.12 -5.79 -15.85
N VAL A 171 25.05 -5.74 -15.04
CA VAL A 171 24.89 -4.79 -13.93
C VAL A 171 25.40 -5.45 -12.66
N ARG A 172 26.33 -4.80 -11.97
CA ARG A 172 26.82 -5.20 -10.64
C ARG A 172 26.32 -4.24 -9.58
N LEU A 173 25.69 -4.77 -8.54
CA LEU A 173 25.12 -4.00 -7.46
C LEU A 173 25.71 -4.47 -6.13
N THR A 174 26.14 -3.52 -5.31
CA THR A 174 26.42 -3.77 -3.89
C THR A 174 25.21 -3.35 -3.08
N LEU A 175 24.72 -4.24 -2.23
CA LEU A 175 23.51 -4.02 -1.45
C LEU A 175 23.77 -3.09 -0.27
N GLN A 176 22.78 -2.32 0.13
CA GLN A 176 22.78 -1.54 1.36
C GLN A 176 22.58 -2.44 2.58
N THR A 177 23.18 -2.04 3.71
CA THR A 177 23.02 -2.74 4.98
C THR A 177 21.94 -2.13 5.87
N ALA A 178 21.38 -0.98 5.49
CA ALA A 178 20.31 -0.30 6.23
C ALA A 178 19.08 -1.21 6.38
N PRO A 179 18.57 -1.43 7.61
CA PRO A 179 17.45 -2.34 7.86
C PRO A 179 16.20 -1.99 7.05
N ALA A 180 15.89 -0.71 6.88
CA ALA A 180 14.74 -0.25 6.12
C ALA A 180 14.81 -0.64 4.64
N VAL A 181 16.00 -0.51 4.00
CA VAL A 181 16.20 -0.91 2.60
C VAL A 181 16.10 -2.43 2.46
N ARG A 182 16.66 -3.16 3.41
CA ARG A 182 16.56 -4.62 3.43
C ARG A 182 15.10 -5.05 3.54
N GLN A 183 14.34 -4.52 4.50
CA GLN A 183 12.92 -4.83 4.70
C GLN A 183 12.10 -4.49 3.45
N PHE A 184 12.42 -3.37 2.81
CA PHE A 184 11.78 -2.97 1.54
C PHE A 184 11.91 -4.08 0.49
N PHE A 185 13.12 -4.56 0.20
CA PHE A 185 13.31 -5.62 -0.79
C PHE A 185 12.86 -7.01 -0.33
N GLU A 186 12.78 -7.30 0.96
CA GLU A 186 12.28 -8.57 1.48
C GLU A 186 10.76 -8.74 1.34
N GLY A 187 10.04 -7.68 0.97
CA GLY A 187 8.60 -7.73 0.68
C GLY A 187 7.89 -6.39 0.84
N GLY A 188 8.43 -5.48 1.65
CA GLY A 188 7.81 -4.19 1.97
C GLY A 188 7.49 -3.33 0.74
N TRP A 189 8.26 -3.43 -0.35
CA TRP A 189 7.98 -2.70 -1.58
C TRP A 189 6.57 -2.97 -2.14
N LEU A 190 6.06 -4.20 -1.95
CA LEU A 190 4.72 -4.57 -2.42
C LEU A 190 3.62 -3.92 -1.58
N GLU A 191 3.82 -3.82 -0.26
CA GLU A 191 2.91 -3.10 0.63
C GLU A 191 2.88 -1.60 0.31
N TRP A 192 4.06 -1.01 0.06
CA TRP A 192 4.16 0.38 -0.38
C TRP A 192 3.42 0.61 -1.69
N TYR A 193 3.64 -0.25 -2.69
CA TYR A 193 2.99 -0.13 -3.99
C TYR A 193 1.48 -0.31 -3.88
N ALA A 194 1.01 -1.33 -3.15
CA ALA A 194 -0.42 -1.56 -2.92
C ALA A 194 -1.08 -0.36 -2.21
N PHE A 195 -0.37 0.25 -1.26
CA PHE A 195 -0.82 1.46 -0.58
C PHE A 195 -0.95 2.65 -1.54
N ILE A 196 0.08 2.92 -2.35
CA ILE A 196 0.07 3.98 -3.36
C ILE A 196 -1.09 3.80 -4.35
N GLU A 197 -1.30 2.58 -4.84
CA GLU A 197 -2.40 2.28 -5.76
C GLU A 197 -3.76 2.51 -5.10
N LEU A 198 -3.95 2.06 -3.85
CA LEU A 198 -5.17 2.32 -3.10
C LEU A 198 -5.44 3.82 -2.93
N LEU A 199 -4.43 4.59 -2.53
CA LEU A 199 -4.53 6.05 -2.38
C LEU A 199 -4.87 6.74 -3.69
N THR A 200 -4.25 6.31 -4.81
CA THR A 200 -4.53 6.80 -6.15
C THR A 200 -6.00 6.58 -6.51
N GLN A 201 -6.53 5.38 -6.25
CA GLN A 201 -7.93 5.05 -6.50
C GLN A 201 -8.90 5.85 -5.61
N LEU A 202 -8.59 6.03 -4.33
CA LEU A 202 -9.41 6.83 -3.41
C LEU A 202 -9.45 8.30 -3.84
N ARG A 203 -8.29 8.86 -4.20
CA ARG A 203 -8.17 10.24 -4.69
C ARG A 203 -8.96 10.46 -5.99
N GLN A 204 -8.82 9.57 -6.98
CA GLN A 204 -9.54 9.67 -8.25
C GLN A 204 -11.07 9.64 -8.06
N ARG A 205 -11.54 8.97 -7.02
CA ARG A 205 -12.98 8.88 -6.69
C ARG A 205 -13.47 9.99 -5.75
N GLY A 206 -12.59 10.92 -5.35
CA GLY A 206 -12.92 11.97 -4.40
C GLY A 206 -13.38 11.40 -3.05
N ARG A 207 -12.80 10.29 -2.59
CA ARG A 207 -13.19 9.60 -1.36
C ARG A 207 -12.21 9.90 -0.23
N PRO A 208 -12.57 10.77 0.73
CA PRO A 208 -11.79 10.94 1.94
C PRO A 208 -11.67 9.61 2.68
N ALA A 209 -10.47 9.30 3.17
CA ALA A 209 -10.22 8.08 3.91
C ALA A 209 -9.07 8.23 4.90
N SER A 210 -9.20 7.58 6.06
CA SER A 210 -8.08 7.31 6.95
C SER A 210 -7.36 6.07 6.45
N CYS A 211 -6.06 6.16 6.20
CA CYS A 211 -5.29 5.10 5.57
C CYS A 211 -4.01 4.82 6.35
N ALA A 212 -3.63 3.56 6.45
CA ALA A 212 -2.40 3.17 7.11
C ALA A 212 -1.77 1.93 6.46
N ARG A 213 -0.47 1.75 6.67
CA ARG A 213 0.32 0.60 6.24
C ARG A 213 1.00 -0.03 7.45
N SER A 214 1.20 -1.36 7.41
CA SER A 214 1.91 -2.14 8.45
C SER A 214 1.33 -1.94 9.85
N VAL A 215 -0.01 -1.95 9.98
CA VAL A 215 -0.70 -1.73 11.24
C VAL A 215 -0.69 -3.00 12.08
N LYS A 216 -0.14 -2.92 13.29
CA LYS A 216 -0.17 -4.03 14.24
C LYS A 216 -1.46 -3.99 15.03
N VAL A 217 -2.22 -5.09 15.03
CA VAL A 217 -3.50 -5.22 15.74
C VAL A 217 -3.49 -6.39 16.71
N VAL A 218 -4.09 -6.18 17.88
CA VAL A 218 -4.28 -7.23 18.90
C VAL A 218 -5.77 -7.36 19.13
N PHE A 219 -6.29 -8.54 18.85
CA PHE A 219 -7.69 -8.88 19.14
C PHE A 219 -7.82 -9.34 20.59
N PRO A 220 -9.01 -9.20 21.22
CA PRO A 220 -9.23 -9.73 22.55
C PRO A 220 -8.88 -11.23 22.66
N ASN A 221 -8.01 -11.58 23.62
CA ASN A 221 -7.56 -12.95 23.90
C ASN A 221 -6.76 -13.63 22.76
N GLU A 222 -6.05 -12.87 21.95
CA GLU A 222 -5.28 -13.40 20.83
C GLU A 222 -3.93 -12.74 20.64
N ASP A 223 -3.17 -13.36 19.73
CA ASP A 223 -1.84 -12.91 19.34
C ASP A 223 -1.87 -11.65 18.46
N LEU A 224 -0.73 -11.02 18.35
CA LEU A 224 -0.48 -9.88 17.49
C LEU A 224 -0.63 -10.29 16.00
N HIS A 225 -1.42 -9.54 15.26
CA HIS A 225 -1.52 -9.61 13.80
C HIS A 225 -1.00 -8.32 13.18
N GLU A 226 -0.52 -8.40 11.95
CA GLU A 226 -0.16 -7.25 11.14
C GLU A 226 -1.10 -7.17 9.93
N LEU A 227 -1.60 -5.96 9.67
CA LEU A 227 -2.37 -5.63 8.49
C LEU A 227 -1.46 -4.87 7.53
N ASP A 228 -1.19 -5.41 6.35
CA ASP A 228 -0.21 -4.83 5.43
C ASP A 228 -0.68 -3.44 4.95
N VAL A 229 -1.94 -3.33 4.50
CA VAL A 229 -2.56 -2.05 4.11
C VAL A 229 -4.01 -2.01 4.57
N ILE A 230 -4.42 -0.91 5.18
CA ILE A 230 -5.81 -0.68 5.55
C ILE A 230 -6.24 0.75 5.21
N ALA A 231 -7.46 0.90 4.71
CA ALA A 231 -8.12 2.19 4.55
C ALA A 231 -9.54 2.14 5.10
N LEU A 232 -9.96 3.22 5.72
CA LEU A 232 -11.34 3.45 6.17
C LEU A 232 -11.89 4.66 5.39
N PRO A 233 -12.56 4.44 4.24
CA PRO A 233 -13.25 5.51 3.56
C PRO A 233 -14.40 6.03 4.42
N GLU A 234 -14.66 7.34 4.35
CA GLU A 234 -15.70 7.98 5.14
C GLU A 234 -17.08 7.35 4.87
N GLY A 235 -17.78 6.99 5.94
CA GLY A 235 -19.12 6.37 5.88
C GLY A 235 -19.15 4.95 5.29
N GLN A 236 -18.01 4.28 5.16
CA GLN A 236 -17.90 2.97 4.52
C GLN A 236 -17.24 1.92 5.42
N ALA A 237 -17.33 0.66 5.00
CA ALA A 237 -16.56 -0.41 5.63
C ALA A 237 -15.05 -0.28 5.27
N PRO A 238 -14.14 -0.80 6.12
CA PRO A 238 -12.72 -0.73 5.83
C PRO A 238 -12.34 -1.62 4.65
N ILE A 239 -11.31 -1.19 3.93
CA ILE A 239 -10.61 -1.97 2.91
C ILE A 239 -9.32 -2.47 3.56
N CYS A 240 -9.11 -3.79 3.60
CA CYS A 240 -7.87 -4.40 4.06
C CYS A 240 -7.23 -5.16 2.90
N ILE A 241 -5.95 -4.90 2.64
CA ILE A 241 -5.17 -5.53 1.58
C ILE A 241 -3.99 -6.25 2.22
N GLU A 242 -3.88 -7.54 1.98
CA GLU A 242 -2.75 -8.37 2.38
C GLU A 242 -1.84 -8.62 1.17
N CYS A 243 -0.56 -8.36 1.33
CA CYS A 243 0.44 -8.40 0.28
C CYS A 243 1.30 -9.66 0.39
N LYS A 244 1.29 -10.50 -0.62
CA LYS A 244 2.12 -11.72 -0.65
C LYS A 244 2.84 -11.86 -1.98
N SER A 245 4.15 -11.99 -1.93
CA SER A 245 5.02 -12.24 -3.10
C SER A 245 5.29 -13.72 -3.36
N GLY A 246 4.51 -14.64 -2.79
CA GLY A 246 4.71 -16.08 -2.89
C GLY A 246 3.41 -16.87 -2.82
N GLU A 247 3.48 -18.14 -2.40
CA GLU A 247 2.30 -18.99 -2.22
C GLU A 247 1.42 -18.46 -1.07
N PHE A 248 0.18 -18.11 -1.39
CA PHE A 248 -0.79 -17.53 -0.46
C PHE A 248 -1.99 -18.43 -0.15
N ARG A 249 -2.19 -19.51 -0.93
CA ARG A 249 -3.39 -20.36 -0.81
C ARG A 249 -3.58 -20.96 0.56
N ARG A 250 -2.46 -21.26 1.24
CA ARG A 250 -2.46 -21.82 2.61
C ARG A 250 -2.96 -20.82 3.65
N ASP A 251 -2.90 -19.53 3.35
CA ASP A 251 -3.24 -18.45 4.27
C ASP A 251 -4.68 -17.93 4.08
N ILE A 252 -5.41 -18.41 3.05
CA ILE A 252 -6.77 -17.92 2.73
C ILE A 252 -7.70 -18.05 3.93
N ASP A 253 -7.69 -19.18 4.63
CA ASP A 253 -8.55 -19.40 5.80
C ASP A 253 -8.22 -18.44 6.95
N LYS A 254 -6.95 -18.07 7.12
CA LYS A 254 -6.51 -17.04 8.06
C LYS A 254 -7.14 -15.69 7.70
N TYR A 255 -7.09 -15.30 6.43
CA TYR A 255 -7.66 -14.02 5.97
C TYR A 255 -9.18 -13.99 6.03
N LEU A 256 -9.85 -15.10 5.76
CA LEU A 256 -11.30 -15.21 5.95
C LEU A 256 -11.71 -15.08 7.42
N ARG A 257 -10.93 -15.64 8.34
CA ARG A 257 -11.14 -15.42 9.78
C ARG A 257 -10.90 -13.96 10.17
N LEU A 258 -9.81 -13.37 9.69
CA LEU A 258 -9.49 -11.97 9.92
C LEU A 258 -10.63 -11.04 9.44
N ARG A 259 -11.14 -11.27 8.23
CA ARG A 259 -12.29 -10.54 7.69
C ARG A 259 -13.52 -10.60 8.62
N LYS A 260 -13.88 -11.80 9.13
CA LYS A 260 -15.02 -11.98 10.04
C LYS A 260 -14.85 -11.21 11.36
N ARG A 261 -13.63 -10.93 11.77
CA ARG A 261 -13.28 -10.25 13.03
C ARG A 261 -13.24 -8.74 12.88
N LEU A 262 -12.83 -8.30 11.71
CA LEU A 262 -12.86 -6.87 11.37
C LEU A 262 -14.31 -6.37 11.13
N GLY A 263 -15.23 -7.23 10.74
CA GLY A 263 -16.66 -6.94 10.56
C GLY A 263 -17.03 -6.87 9.10
#